data_11cee2487b6ac997854f7a5d4df23f3d
#
_entry.id   11cee2487b6ac997854f7a5d4df23f3d
#
_cell.length_a   1.000
_cell.length_b   1.000
_cell.length_c   1.000
_cell.angle_alpha   90.00
_cell.angle_beta   90.00
_cell.angle_gamma   90.00
#
_symmetry.space_group_name_H-M   'P 1'
#
loop_
_entity.id
_entity.type
_entity.pdbx_description
1 polymer ?
#
loop_
_entity_poly.entity_id
_entity_poly.type
_entity_poly.pdbx_seq_one_letter_code
_entity_poly.pdbx_strand_id
1 'polypeptide(L)'
;QDQEEQRRDVEDLRDEWYKQSGKLGDVASLDQASEEMKGAAGDLRRDQPRNALPQGELASEALKNAISEVEGKMAGIAAGMVESLGNQAGGLARGQRQLGESTEQAQPGDGEKLKESQEQINQLVDELLEDIDQAARSMGGFNENATEDLLKEARESREGGIERSGKRAENSLLYEAFPQAKREEDKVADNLEQLQEGLEDVENKLRNLGNGALQELAERLQKNLEELPGLGDEELREEAEELAKALGSMPNASEDERLRNLTQFFEQMGFSEEPSKSKSMAAAAMAEALEVVEQFFWQEAKQDLLKRNLETSSAPSRYKRQVEEYFRRIAEGE
;
A
#
# COMPACT_ATOMS: atom_id res chain seq x y z
N GLN A 1 -30.36 19.76 15.43
CA GLN A 1 -30.69 19.24 14.09
C GLN A 1 -29.43 18.84 13.32
N ASP A 2 -28.40 19.68 13.32
CA ASP A 2 -27.17 19.46 12.54
C ASP A 2 -26.40 18.20 12.97
N GLN A 3 -26.31 17.91 14.29
CA GLN A 3 -25.59 16.70 14.77
C GLN A 3 -26.33 15.40 14.45
N GLU A 4 -27.65 15.40 14.40
CA GLU A 4 -28.44 14.23 14.02
C GLU A 4 -28.31 13.93 12.52
N GLU A 5 -28.17 14.99 11.71
CA GLU A 5 -27.91 14.90 10.29
C GLU A 5 -26.49 14.36 10.04
N GLN A 6 -25.48 14.92 10.69
CA GLN A 6 -24.09 14.43 10.64
C GLN A 6 -23.95 12.97 11.09
N ARG A 7 -24.68 12.56 12.14
CA ARG A 7 -24.70 11.16 12.58
C ARG A 7 -25.23 10.22 11.49
N ARG A 8 -26.33 10.63 10.81
CA ARG A 8 -26.88 9.84 9.70
C ARG A 8 -25.91 9.75 8.55
N ASP A 9 -25.25 10.86 8.22
CA ASP A 9 -24.25 10.88 7.15
C ASP A 9 -23.08 9.93 7.44
N VAL A 10 -22.62 9.84 8.71
CA VAL A 10 -21.58 8.89 9.12
C VAL A 10 -22.07 7.43 9.09
N GLU A 11 -23.31 7.18 9.53
CA GLU A 11 -23.91 5.83 9.43
C GLU A 11 -24.08 5.42 7.96
N ASP A 12 -24.54 6.31 7.10
CA ASP A 12 -24.71 6.04 5.68
C ASP A 12 -23.35 5.81 5.00
N LEU A 13 -22.32 6.62 5.33
CA LEU A 13 -20.95 6.44 4.85
C LEU A 13 -20.37 5.08 5.28
N ARG A 14 -20.55 4.71 6.56
CA ARG A 14 -20.15 3.40 7.08
C ARG A 14 -20.81 2.26 6.32
N ASP A 15 -22.14 2.33 6.17
CA ASP A 15 -22.92 1.29 5.50
C ASP A 15 -22.56 1.20 4.00
N GLU A 16 -22.25 2.31 3.38
CA GLU A 16 -21.77 2.36 1.99
C GLU A 16 -20.37 1.77 1.88
N TRP A 17 -19.46 2.12 2.81
CA TRP A 17 -18.14 1.51 2.91
C TRP A 17 -18.21 -0.01 3.03
N TYR A 18 -19.01 -0.54 3.96
CA TYR A 18 -19.18 -1.98 4.14
C TYR A 18 -19.79 -2.67 2.91
N LYS A 19 -20.63 -2.00 2.15
CA LYS A 19 -21.19 -2.54 0.90
C LYS A 19 -20.16 -2.58 -0.24
N GLN A 20 -19.34 -1.55 -0.34
CA GLN A 20 -18.36 -1.42 -1.44
C GLN A 20 -17.06 -2.15 -1.13
N SER A 21 -16.64 -2.14 0.13
CA SER A 21 -15.31 -2.60 0.54
C SER A 21 -15.17 -4.10 0.74
N GLY A 22 -16.23 -4.88 0.76
CA GLY A 22 -16.34 -6.35 0.95
C GLY A 22 -15.11 -7.21 1.24
N LYS A 23 -13.92 -6.69 0.99
CA LYS A 23 -12.59 -7.26 1.25
C LYS A 23 -11.64 -6.34 2.03
N LEU A 24 -12.02 -5.09 2.29
CA LEU A 24 -11.17 -4.05 2.87
C LEU A 24 -11.13 -4.05 4.40
N GLY A 25 -11.96 -4.90 5.01
CA GLY A 25 -12.07 -5.00 6.45
C GLY A 25 -12.80 -3.82 7.11
N ASP A 26 -13.06 -3.97 8.39
CA ASP A 26 -13.74 -2.98 9.21
C ASP A 26 -12.86 -1.74 9.42
N VAL A 27 -13.47 -0.57 9.45
CA VAL A 27 -12.83 0.69 9.86
C VAL A 27 -13.34 0.98 11.28
N ALA A 28 -12.58 0.53 12.28
CA ALA A 28 -12.96 0.61 13.69
C ALA A 28 -13.25 2.06 14.13
N SER A 29 -12.51 3.02 13.58
CA SER A 29 -12.68 4.44 13.84
C SER A 29 -14.01 5.00 13.35
N LEU A 30 -14.64 4.42 12.30
CA LEU A 30 -16.00 4.82 11.86
C LEU A 30 -17.07 4.35 12.84
N ASP A 31 -16.94 3.13 13.39
CA ASP A 31 -17.87 2.61 14.39
C ASP A 31 -17.78 3.46 15.66
N GLN A 32 -16.57 3.82 16.08
CA GLN A 32 -16.37 4.69 17.23
C GLN A 32 -17.00 6.08 16.99
N ALA A 33 -16.72 6.72 15.86
CA ALA A 33 -17.30 8.03 15.54
C ALA A 33 -18.84 7.99 15.61
N SER A 34 -19.44 6.91 15.09
CA SER A 34 -20.89 6.70 15.14
C SER A 34 -21.40 6.60 16.58
N GLU A 35 -20.72 5.85 17.47
CA GLU A 35 -21.13 5.70 18.88
C GLU A 35 -20.99 7.02 19.65
N GLU A 36 -19.88 7.75 19.49
CA GLU A 36 -19.67 9.05 20.14
C GLU A 36 -20.69 10.09 19.64
N MET A 37 -21.03 10.10 18.36
CA MET A 37 -22.09 10.95 17.82
C MET A 37 -23.47 10.60 18.41
N LYS A 38 -23.76 9.31 18.61
CA LYS A 38 -25.01 8.88 19.29
C LYS A 38 -25.07 9.38 20.72
N GLY A 39 -23.95 9.28 21.45
CA GLY A 39 -23.82 9.80 22.80
C GLY A 39 -24.09 11.29 22.86
N ALA A 40 -23.36 12.09 22.07
CA ALA A 40 -23.51 13.53 21.97
C ALA A 40 -24.97 13.95 21.61
N ALA A 41 -25.55 13.30 20.60
CA ALA A 41 -26.94 13.55 20.22
C ALA A 41 -27.95 13.20 21.34
N GLY A 42 -27.66 12.12 22.09
CA GLY A 42 -28.45 11.71 23.25
C GLY A 42 -28.44 12.75 24.39
N ASP A 43 -27.28 13.29 24.69
CA ASP A 43 -27.12 14.31 25.73
C ASP A 43 -27.72 15.65 25.34
N LEU A 44 -27.62 16.06 24.08
CA LEU A 44 -28.30 17.24 23.56
C LEU A 44 -29.84 17.11 23.67
N ARG A 45 -30.39 15.92 23.40
CA ARG A 45 -31.84 15.66 23.58
C ARG A 45 -32.30 15.76 25.05
N ARG A 46 -31.37 15.49 25.99
CA ARG A 46 -31.58 15.62 27.44
C ARG A 46 -31.34 17.03 27.96
N ASP A 47 -31.06 18.00 27.08
CA ASP A 47 -30.68 19.36 27.41
C ASP A 47 -29.39 19.47 28.28
N GLN A 48 -28.43 18.58 27.99
CA GLN A 48 -27.12 18.47 28.68
C GLN A 48 -25.94 18.83 27.73
N PRO A 49 -25.82 20.06 27.25
CA PRO A 49 -24.82 20.43 26.25
C PRO A 49 -23.38 20.31 26.75
N ARG A 50 -23.16 20.41 28.07
CA ARG A 50 -21.82 20.26 28.68
C ARG A 50 -21.30 18.83 28.57
N ASN A 51 -22.17 17.83 28.58
CA ASN A 51 -21.80 16.43 28.42
C ASN A 51 -21.64 16.05 26.94
N ALA A 52 -22.40 16.70 26.07
CA ALA A 52 -22.34 16.46 24.63
C ALA A 52 -21.04 17.00 23.97
N LEU A 53 -20.43 18.04 24.55
CA LEU A 53 -19.25 18.67 23.97
C LEU A 53 -18.03 17.72 23.91
N PRO A 54 -17.61 17.03 24.99
CA PRO A 54 -16.52 16.07 24.94
C PRO A 54 -16.77 14.94 23.94
N GLN A 55 -17.99 14.40 23.89
CA GLN A 55 -18.34 13.35 22.96
C GLN A 55 -18.30 13.83 21.50
N GLY A 56 -18.66 15.08 21.24
CA GLY A 56 -18.50 15.69 19.92
C GLY A 56 -17.05 15.86 19.50
N GLU A 57 -16.17 16.18 20.46
CA GLU A 57 -14.72 16.27 20.22
C GLU A 57 -14.13 14.88 19.93
N LEU A 58 -14.47 13.85 20.73
CA LEU A 58 -14.08 12.47 20.50
C LEU A 58 -14.58 11.93 19.15
N ALA A 59 -15.82 12.25 18.77
CA ALA A 59 -16.35 11.89 17.45
C ALA A 59 -15.57 12.55 16.31
N SER A 60 -15.19 13.82 16.47
CA SER A 60 -14.37 14.53 15.47
C SER A 60 -12.99 13.91 15.30
N GLU A 61 -12.38 13.48 16.40
CA GLU A 61 -11.08 12.81 16.40
C GLU A 61 -11.19 11.41 15.80
N ALA A 62 -12.19 10.64 16.18
CA ALA A 62 -12.48 9.34 15.59
C ALA A 62 -12.71 9.43 14.06
N LEU A 63 -13.36 10.49 13.57
CA LEU A 63 -13.51 10.73 12.12
C LEU A 63 -12.16 11.03 11.44
N LYS A 64 -11.28 11.79 12.07
CA LYS A 64 -9.93 12.04 11.52
C LYS A 64 -9.14 10.73 11.43
N ASN A 65 -9.18 9.91 12.49
CA ASN A 65 -8.54 8.62 12.49
C ASN A 65 -9.12 7.67 11.42
N ALA A 66 -10.45 7.71 11.23
CA ALA A 66 -11.11 6.95 10.18
C ALA A 66 -10.64 7.37 8.77
N ILE A 67 -10.47 8.66 8.54
CA ILE A 67 -9.93 9.17 7.26
C ILE A 67 -8.54 8.60 7.02
N SER A 68 -7.62 8.72 8.01
CA SER A 68 -6.26 8.21 7.88
C SER A 68 -6.22 6.68 7.70
N GLU A 69 -7.08 5.94 8.41
CA GLU A 69 -7.21 4.48 8.25
C GLU A 69 -7.69 4.09 6.85
N VAL A 70 -8.70 4.78 6.33
CA VAL A 70 -9.21 4.57 4.96
C VAL A 70 -8.15 4.91 3.94
N GLU A 71 -7.47 6.05 4.08
CA GLU A 71 -6.40 6.48 3.18
C GLU A 71 -5.25 5.46 3.16
N GLY A 72 -4.83 4.96 4.32
CA GLY A 72 -3.81 3.92 4.42
C GLY A 72 -4.22 2.61 3.72
N LYS A 73 -5.46 2.14 3.95
CA LYS A 73 -5.99 0.95 3.27
C LYS A 73 -6.10 1.15 1.76
N MET A 74 -6.57 2.31 1.32
CA MET A 74 -6.65 2.64 -0.11
C MET A 74 -5.27 2.72 -0.75
N ALA A 75 -4.28 3.31 -0.05
CA ALA A 75 -2.89 3.35 -0.51
C ALA A 75 -2.30 1.95 -0.67
N GLY A 76 -2.55 1.04 0.27
CA GLY A 76 -2.11 -0.36 0.18
C GLY A 76 -2.70 -1.11 -1.01
N ILE A 77 -4.00 -0.91 -1.29
CA ILE A 77 -4.65 -1.52 -2.46
C ILE A 77 -4.10 -0.94 -3.75
N ALA A 78 -3.97 0.39 -3.81
CA ALA A 78 -3.41 1.06 -4.97
C ALA A 78 -1.97 0.59 -5.24
N ALA A 79 -1.14 0.46 -4.21
CA ALA A 79 0.21 -0.10 -4.32
C ALA A 79 0.20 -1.53 -4.89
N GLY A 80 -0.69 -2.41 -4.39
CA GLY A 80 -0.83 -3.77 -4.92
C GLY A 80 -1.30 -3.82 -6.38
N MET A 81 -2.16 -2.88 -6.80
CA MET A 81 -2.54 -2.76 -8.21
C MET A 81 -1.34 -2.35 -9.07
N VAL A 82 -0.57 -1.35 -8.65
CA VAL A 82 0.62 -0.87 -9.38
C VAL A 82 1.72 -1.93 -9.40
N GLU A 83 1.95 -2.65 -8.31
CA GLU A 83 2.85 -3.81 -8.27
C GLU A 83 2.47 -4.86 -9.32
N SER A 84 1.19 -5.16 -9.46
CA SER A 84 0.71 -6.10 -10.50
C SER A 84 1.03 -5.62 -11.91
N LEU A 85 0.85 -4.33 -12.19
CA LEU A 85 1.16 -3.72 -13.48
C LEU A 85 2.68 -3.72 -13.75
N GLY A 86 3.51 -3.39 -12.75
CA GLY A 86 4.96 -3.46 -12.83
C GLY A 86 5.46 -4.89 -13.13
N ASN A 87 4.89 -5.89 -12.45
CA ASN A 87 5.20 -7.30 -12.71
C ASN A 87 4.80 -7.74 -14.12
N GLN A 88 3.70 -7.24 -14.67
CA GLN A 88 3.28 -7.49 -16.05
C GLN A 88 4.26 -6.85 -17.03
N ALA A 89 4.64 -5.58 -16.83
CA ALA A 89 5.64 -4.88 -17.66
C ALA A 89 6.96 -5.64 -17.69
N GLY A 90 7.50 -6.04 -16.52
CA GLY A 90 8.72 -6.84 -16.41
C GLY A 90 8.59 -8.23 -17.05
N GLY A 91 7.40 -8.86 -16.98
CA GLY A 91 7.11 -10.10 -17.68
C GLY A 91 7.19 -9.95 -19.20
N LEU A 92 6.57 -8.90 -19.73
CA LEU A 92 6.60 -8.57 -21.16
C LEU A 92 7.99 -8.19 -21.64
N ALA A 93 8.76 -7.42 -20.85
CA ALA A 93 10.16 -7.08 -21.17
C ALA A 93 11.00 -8.34 -21.35
N ARG A 94 10.91 -9.29 -20.41
CA ARG A 94 11.61 -10.58 -20.52
C ARG A 94 11.16 -11.40 -21.73
N GLY A 95 9.85 -11.45 -22.00
CA GLY A 95 9.30 -12.11 -23.18
C GLY A 95 9.83 -11.48 -24.47
N GLN A 96 9.88 -10.16 -24.53
CA GLN A 96 10.42 -9.42 -25.68
C GLN A 96 11.92 -9.66 -25.88
N ARG A 97 12.73 -9.70 -24.79
CA ARG A 97 14.17 -10.06 -24.88
C ARG A 97 14.35 -11.47 -25.45
N GLN A 98 13.53 -12.42 -24.98
CA GLN A 98 13.60 -13.81 -25.42
C GLN A 98 13.18 -13.96 -26.89
N LEU A 99 12.19 -13.18 -27.34
CA LEU A 99 11.82 -13.11 -28.75
C LEU A 99 12.99 -12.55 -29.57
N GLY A 100 13.63 -11.45 -29.10
CA GLY A 100 14.79 -10.86 -29.74
C GLY A 100 15.97 -11.82 -29.90
N GLU A 101 16.25 -12.65 -28.87
CA GLU A 101 17.26 -13.72 -28.96
C GLU A 101 16.90 -14.76 -30.01
N SER A 102 15.60 -15.13 -30.09
CA SER A 102 15.09 -16.04 -31.11
C SER A 102 15.20 -15.44 -32.53
N THR A 103 14.93 -14.16 -32.66
CA THR A 103 15.05 -13.41 -33.92
C THR A 103 16.52 -13.35 -34.39
N GLU A 104 17.49 -13.18 -33.47
CA GLU A 104 18.90 -13.19 -33.80
C GLU A 104 19.38 -14.53 -34.36
N GLN A 105 18.78 -15.63 -33.90
CA GLN A 105 19.12 -17.00 -34.30
C GLN A 105 18.27 -17.52 -35.47
N ALA A 106 17.33 -16.68 -35.96
CA ALA A 106 16.32 -17.06 -36.95
C ALA A 106 16.93 -17.40 -38.31
N GLN A 107 16.31 -18.37 -38.99
CA GLN A 107 16.63 -18.78 -40.35
C GLN A 107 15.54 -18.34 -41.34
N PRO A 108 15.84 -18.28 -42.62
CA PRO A 108 14.81 -18.03 -43.60
C PRO A 108 13.65 -19.03 -43.49
N GLY A 109 12.43 -18.52 -43.37
CA GLY A 109 11.21 -19.26 -43.09
C GLY A 109 10.69 -19.19 -41.68
N ASP A 110 11.44 -18.67 -40.72
CA ASP A 110 11.00 -18.50 -39.31
C ASP A 110 10.19 -17.18 -39.09
N GLY A 111 10.20 -16.29 -40.07
CA GLY A 111 9.66 -14.93 -39.95
C GLY A 111 8.18 -14.88 -39.57
N GLU A 112 7.33 -15.75 -40.13
CA GLU A 112 5.89 -15.76 -39.82
C GLU A 112 5.60 -16.13 -38.37
N LYS A 113 6.28 -17.16 -37.86
CA LYS A 113 6.12 -17.61 -36.48
C LYS A 113 6.61 -16.55 -35.46
N LEU A 114 7.74 -15.91 -35.72
CA LEU A 114 8.27 -14.84 -34.88
C LEU A 114 7.34 -13.61 -34.91
N LYS A 115 6.78 -13.31 -36.10
CA LYS A 115 5.78 -12.25 -36.26
C LYS A 115 4.54 -12.49 -35.40
N GLU A 116 3.98 -13.70 -35.39
CA GLU A 116 2.84 -14.06 -34.56
C GLU A 116 3.15 -13.84 -33.06
N SER A 117 4.36 -14.20 -32.64
CA SER A 117 4.79 -13.96 -31.26
C SER A 117 4.92 -12.45 -30.94
N GLN A 118 5.42 -11.65 -31.88
CA GLN A 118 5.51 -10.19 -31.73
C GLN A 118 4.12 -9.55 -31.70
N GLU A 119 3.18 -10.00 -32.53
CA GLU A 119 1.79 -9.54 -32.53
C GLU A 119 1.15 -9.77 -31.15
N GLN A 120 1.37 -10.94 -30.53
CA GLN A 120 0.87 -11.25 -29.20
C GLN A 120 1.46 -10.32 -28.15
N ILE A 121 2.78 -10.06 -28.19
CA ILE A 121 3.42 -9.11 -27.25
C ILE A 121 2.86 -7.71 -27.46
N ASN A 122 2.71 -7.25 -28.71
CA ASN A 122 2.15 -5.93 -29.01
C ASN A 122 0.75 -5.77 -28.41
N GLN A 123 -0.11 -6.79 -28.55
CA GLN A 123 -1.45 -6.78 -27.97
C GLN A 123 -1.41 -6.70 -26.45
N LEU A 124 -0.55 -7.48 -25.79
CA LEU A 124 -0.41 -7.44 -24.33
C LEU A 124 0.17 -6.11 -23.83
N VAL A 125 1.01 -5.44 -24.62
CA VAL A 125 1.51 -4.08 -24.32
C VAL A 125 0.36 -3.07 -24.40
N ASP A 126 -0.49 -3.15 -25.43
CA ASP A 126 -1.64 -2.26 -25.55
C ASP A 126 -2.62 -2.46 -24.37
N GLU A 127 -2.88 -3.72 -23.96
CA GLU A 127 -3.71 -4.07 -22.82
C GLU A 127 -3.09 -3.52 -21.50
N LEU A 128 -1.78 -3.67 -21.29
CA LEU A 128 -1.09 -3.13 -20.12
C LEU A 128 -1.22 -1.61 -20.03
N LEU A 129 -1.05 -0.88 -21.13
CA LEU A 129 -1.18 0.58 -21.14
C LEU A 129 -2.63 1.04 -20.87
N GLU A 130 -3.63 0.27 -21.33
CA GLU A 130 -5.04 0.50 -20.98
C GLU A 130 -5.30 0.23 -19.48
N ASP A 131 -4.74 -0.83 -18.94
CA ASP A 131 -4.87 -1.19 -17.53
C ASP A 131 -4.23 -0.12 -16.63
N ILE A 132 -3.08 0.47 -17.01
CA ILE A 132 -2.47 1.61 -16.30
C ILE A 132 -3.40 2.83 -16.33
N ASP A 133 -3.98 3.17 -17.47
CA ASP A 133 -4.94 4.27 -17.60
C ASP A 133 -6.20 4.02 -16.74
N GLN A 134 -6.65 2.78 -16.63
CA GLN A 134 -7.79 2.41 -15.78
C GLN A 134 -7.43 2.49 -14.29
N ALA A 135 -6.27 2.00 -13.89
CA ALA A 135 -5.76 2.13 -12.54
C ALA A 135 -5.65 3.60 -12.12
N ALA A 136 -5.06 4.45 -12.97
CA ALA A 136 -4.97 5.89 -12.74
C ALA A 136 -6.36 6.53 -12.53
N ARG A 137 -7.35 6.20 -13.36
CA ARG A 137 -8.73 6.70 -13.20
C ARG A 137 -9.36 6.26 -11.89
N SER A 138 -9.11 5.03 -11.45
CA SER A 138 -9.65 4.51 -10.20
C SER A 138 -9.05 5.19 -8.97
N MET A 139 -7.82 5.71 -9.08
CA MET A 139 -7.12 6.42 -8.02
C MET A 139 -7.41 7.95 -8.00
N GLY A 140 -7.99 8.50 -9.06
CA GLY A 140 -8.15 9.96 -9.24
C GLY A 140 -8.96 10.68 -8.15
N GLY A 141 -9.83 9.96 -7.43
CA GLY A 141 -10.58 10.50 -6.29
C GLY A 141 -9.87 10.37 -4.94
N PHE A 142 -8.77 9.63 -4.90
CA PHE A 142 -8.07 9.26 -3.68
C PHE A 142 -6.66 9.88 -3.62
N ASN A 143 -5.88 9.78 -4.70
CA ASN A 143 -4.50 10.27 -4.74
C ASN A 143 -4.17 10.88 -6.12
N GLU A 144 -4.28 12.20 -6.21
CA GLU A 144 -4.04 12.94 -7.44
C GLU A 144 -2.58 12.79 -7.93
N ASN A 145 -1.60 12.82 -7.00
CA ASN A 145 -0.19 12.69 -7.34
C ASN A 145 0.14 11.31 -7.95
N ALA A 146 -0.34 10.23 -7.33
CA ALA A 146 -0.14 8.88 -7.87
C ALA A 146 -0.84 8.69 -9.22
N THR A 147 -2.02 9.31 -9.38
CA THR A 147 -2.75 9.32 -10.67
C THR A 147 -1.93 10.02 -11.75
N GLU A 148 -1.38 11.20 -11.45
CA GLU A 148 -0.54 11.94 -12.40
C GLU A 148 0.74 11.18 -12.74
N ASP A 149 1.40 10.57 -11.75
CA ASP A 149 2.60 9.76 -11.95
C ASP A 149 2.31 8.57 -12.87
N LEU A 150 1.23 7.79 -12.63
CA LEU A 150 0.83 6.67 -13.50
C LEU A 150 0.54 7.11 -14.94
N LEU A 151 -0.22 8.20 -15.10
CA LEU A 151 -0.52 8.75 -16.43
C LEU A 151 0.74 9.26 -17.12
N LYS A 152 1.71 9.76 -16.36
CA LYS A 152 3.02 10.17 -16.87
C LYS A 152 3.78 8.97 -17.41
N GLU A 153 3.93 7.90 -16.64
CA GLU A 153 4.63 6.68 -17.07
C GLU A 153 4.00 6.07 -18.34
N ALA A 154 2.67 5.95 -18.39
CA ALA A 154 1.97 5.49 -19.59
C ALA A 154 2.23 6.41 -20.80
N ARG A 155 2.24 7.73 -20.60
CA ARG A 155 2.53 8.70 -21.65
C ARG A 155 3.97 8.60 -22.14
N GLU A 156 4.95 8.55 -21.23
CA GLU A 156 6.35 8.42 -21.57
C GLU A 156 6.63 7.14 -22.37
N SER A 157 6.01 6.02 -22.04
CA SER A 157 6.09 4.78 -22.81
C SER A 157 5.52 4.93 -24.21
N ARG A 158 4.36 5.59 -24.38
CA ARG A 158 3.77 5.88 -25.69
C ARG A 158 4.64 6.85 -26.51
N GLU A 159 5.16 7.90 -25.88
CA GLU A 159 6.06 8.88 -26.53
C GLU A 159 7.42 8.24 -26.87
N GLY A 160 7.94 7.35 -26.03
CA GLY A 160 9.09 6.50 -26.28
C GLY A 160 8.89 5.59 -27.51
N GLY A 161 7.65 5.44 -27.93
CA GLY A 161 7.27 4.80 -29.20
C GLY A 161 7.23 3.29 -29.09
N ILE A 162 6.88 2.74 -27.93
CA ILE A 162 6.77 1.29 -27.69
C ILE A 162 5.88 0.61 -28.76
N GLU A 163 4.66 1.13 -28.97
CA GLU A 163 3.73 0.60 -29.99
C GLU A 163 4.31 0.71 -31.41
N ARG A 164 5.02 1.81 -31.71
CA ARG A 164 5.62 2.04 -33.02
C ARG A 164 6.78 1.09 -33.26
N SER A 165 7.61 0.84 -32.27
CA SER A 165 8.71 -0.11 -32.37
C SER A 165 8.20 -1.54 -32.48
N GLY A 166 7.17 -1.91 -31.72
CA GLY A 166 6.51 -3.21 -31.84
C GLY A 166 5.96 -3.48 -33.25
N LYS A 167 5.23 -2.51 -33.82
CA LYS A 167 4.75 -2.62 -35.24
C LYS A 167 5.86 -2.66 -36.28
N ARG A 168 7.00 -1.97 -36.03
CA ARG A 168 8.17 -2.05 -36.92
C ARG A 168 8.89 -3.38 -36.80
N ALA A 169 9.00 -3.95 -35.60
CA ALA A 169 9.54 -5.28 -35.40
C ALA A 169 8.70 -6.32 -36.16
N GLU A 170 7.38 -6.31 -35.98
CA GLU A 170 6.43 -7.15 -36.68
C GLU A 170 6.58 -7.09 -38.19
N ASN A 171 6.61 -5.87 -38.76
CA ASN A 171 6.81 -5.68 -40.18
C ASN A 171 8.17 -6.19 -40.69
N SER A 172 9.24 -5.98 -39.88
CA SER A 172 10.58 -6.45 -40.21
C SER A 172 10.65 -7.98 -40.22
N LEU A 173 9.94 -8.65 -39.30
CA LEU A 173 9.81 -10.11 -39.27
C LEU A 173 9.07 -10.65 -40.48
N LEU A 174 8.00 -9.98 -40.91
CA LEU A 174 7.25 -10.34 -42.10
C LEU A 174 8.13 -10.39 -43.39
N TYR A 175 9.11 -9.47 -43.45
CA TYR A 175 10.06 -9.41 -44.58
C TYR A 175 11.38 -10.13 -44.28
N GLU A 176 11.46 -10.91 -43.22
CA GLU A 176 12.66 -11.63 -42.75
C GLU A 176 13.87 -10.73 -42.58
N ALA A 177 13.63 -9.44 -42.29
CA ALA A 177 14.69 -8.47 -41.96
C ALA A 177 15.13 -8.58 -40.50
N PHE A 178 15.58 -9.78 -40.07
CA PHE A 178 15.86 -10.16 -38.68
C PHE A 178 16.77 -9.17 -37.91
N PRO A 179 17.88 -8.63 -38.50
CA PRO A 179 18.70 -7.66 -37.75
C PRO A 179 17.97 -6.33 -37.48
N GLN A 180 16.97 -5.98 -38.30
CA GLN A 180 16.15 -4.79 -38.08
C GLN A 180 15.06 -5.07 -37.07
N ALA A 181 14.41 -6.24 -37.17
CA ALA A 181 13.43 -6.70 -36.19
C ALA A 181 14.03 -6.70 -34.79
N LYS A 182 15.18 -7.36 -34.61
CA LYS A 182 15.91 -7.40 -33.31
C LYS A 182 16.14 -6.02 -32.70
N ARG A 183 16.55 -5.03 -33.50
CA ARG A 183 16.75 -3.66 -33.01
C ARG A 183 15.48 -3.00 -32.51
N GLU A 184 14.36 -3.24 -33.19
CA GLU A 184 13.07 -2.69 -32.75
C GLU A 184 12.51 -3.46 -31.53
N GLU A 185 12.73 -4.78 -31.47
CA GLU A 185 12.43 -5.63 -30.31
C GLU A 185 13.19 -5.20 -29.05
N ASP A 186 14.50 -4.90 -29.19
CA ASP A 186 15.29 -4.38 -28.08
C ASP A 186 14.76 -3.04 -27.55
N LYS A 187 14.30 -2.14 -28.45
CA LYS A 187 13.67 -0.89 -28.02
C LYS A 187 12.35 -1.10 -27.26
N VAL A 188 11.56 -2.09 -27.69
CA VAL A 188 10.32 -2.45 -26.95
C VAL A 188 10.68 -2.96 -25.55
N ALA A 189 11.68 -3.85 -25.46
CA ALA A 189 12.13 -4.36 -24.17
C ALA A 189 12.68 -3.25 -23.26
N ASP A 190 13.52 -2.35 -23.78
CA ASP A 190 14.06 -1.21 -23.03
C ASP A 190 12.94 -0.28 -22.52
N ASN A 191 11.91 0.00 -23.32
CA ASN A 191 10.77 0.80 -22.91
C ASN A 191 9.93 0.12 -21.83
N LEU A 192 9.75 -1.21 -21.93
CA LEU A 192 9.02 -1.99 -20.92
C LEU A 192 9.79 -2.04 -19.59
N GLU A 193 11.11 -2.15 -19.63
CA GLU A 193 11.97 -2.07 -18.44
C GLU A 193 11.87 -0.68 -17.78
N GLN A 194 11.90 0.40 -18.56
CA GLN A 194 11.70 1.77 -18.06
C GLN A 194 10.30 1.96 -17.46
N LEU A 195 9.26 1.41 -18.11
CA LEU A 195 7.90 1.44 -17.57
C LEU A 195 7.80 0.68 -16.25
N GLN A 196 8.43 -0.49 -16.14
CA GLN A 196 8.50 -1.24 -14.89
C GLN A 196 9.13 -0.40 -13.78
N GLU A 197 10.31 0.21 -14.02
CA GLU A 197 10.99 1.08 -13.04
C GLU A 197 10.11 2.25 -12.61
N GLY A 198 9.43 2.92 -13.55
CA GLY A 198 8.50 4.01 -13.24
C GLY A 198 7.31 3.56 -12.39
N LEU A 199 6.74 2.38 -12.69
CA LEU A 199 5.65 1.80 -11.90
C LEU A 199 6.12 1.41 -10.48
N GLU A 200 7.34 0.88 -10.32
CA GLU A 200 7.94 0.60 -9.01
C GLU A 200 8.11 1.87 -8.17
N ASP A 201 8.49 2.99 -8.80
CA ASP A 201 8.59 4.28 -8.11
C ASP A 201 7.21 4.78 -7.62
N VAL A 202 6.15 4.61 -8.41
CA VAL A 202 4.79 4.94 -8.00
C VAL A 202 4.31 4.02 -6.87
N GLU A 203 4.56 2.72 -6.97
CA GLU A 203 4.26 1.73 -5.91
C GLU A 203 4.90 2.14 -4.58
N ASN A 204 6.19 2.47 -4.60
CA ASN A 204 6.93 2.88 -3.41
C ASN A 204 6.35 4.15 -2.76
N LYS A 205 5.95 5.14 -3.57
CA LYS A 205 5.28 6.34 -3.06
C LYS A 205 3.96 6.01 -2.38
N LEU A 206 3.16 5.12 -2.97
CA LEU A 206 1.88 4.67 -2.41
C LEU A 206 2.07 3.88 -1.10
N ARG A 207 3.06 2.98 -1.04
CA ARG A 207 3.40 2.25 0.19
C ARG A 207 3.85 3.20 1.30
N ASN A 208 4.65 4.21 0.97
CA ASN A 208 5.08 5.20 1.95
C ASN A 208 3.92 6.02 2.51
N LEU A 209 2.87 6.26 1.74
CA LEU A 209 1.64 6.89 2.23
C LEU A 209 0.88 5.96 3.19
N GLY A 210 0.82 4.65 2.90
CA GLY A 210 0.24 3.65 3.79
C GLY A 210 1.05 3.49 5.10
N ASN A 211 2.37 3.63 5.02
CA ASN A 211 3.28 3.55 6.18
C ASN A 211 3.30 4.82 7.02
N GLY A 212 2.76 5.94 6.52
CA GLY A 212 2.67 7.20 7.28
C GLY A 212 1.93 7.01 8.61
N ALA A 213 0.90 6.19 8.64
CA ALA A 213 0.16 5.84 9.86
C ALA A 213 1.02 5.09 10.89
N LEU A 214 1.91 4.19 10.43
CA LEU A 214 2.85 3.47 11.32
C LEU A 214 3.94 4.40 11.86
N GLN A 215 4.43 5.31 11.04
CA GLN A 215 5.40 6.31 11.47
C GLN A 215 4.78 7.27 12.48
N GLU A 216 3.58 7.77 12.24
CA GLU A 216 2.85 8.63 13.18
C GLU A 216 2.59 7.93 14.51
N LEU A 217 2.23 6.64 14.48
CA LEU A 217 2.06 5.82 15.67
C LEU A 217 3.39 5.64 16.43
N ALA A 218 4.50 5.41 15.74
CA ALA A 218 5.82 5.31 16.35
C ALA A 218 6.25 6.62 17.02
N GLU A 219 6.09 7.76 16.33
CA GLU A 219 6.37 9.09 16.88
C GLU A 219 5.50 9.40 18.10
N ARG A 220 4.23 9.02 18.06
CA ARG A 220 3.30 9.18 19.18
C ARG A 220 3.70 8.31 20.38
N LEU A 221 4.02 7.03 20.17
CA LEU A 221 4.51 6.14 21.23
C LEU A 221 5.78 6.67 21.87
N GLN A 222 6.71 7.20 21.10
CA GLN A 222 7.93 7.79 21.59
C GLN A 222 7.64 9.05 22.44
N LYS A 223 6.80 9.95 21.94
CA LYS A 223 6.37 11.14 22.67
C LYS A 223 5.70 10.79 23.99
N ASN A 224 4.77 9.83 23.97
CA ASN A 224 4.06 9.39 25.16
C ASN A 224 5.01 8.75 26.20
N LEU A 225 6.03 8.02 25.76
CA LEU A 225 7.08 7.51 26.65
C LEU A 225 7.85 8.62 27.36
N GLU A 226 8.16 9.72 26.67
CA GLU A 226 8.86 10.87 27.24
C GLU A 226 7.97 11.65 28.21
N GLU A 227 6.69 11.83 27.90
CA GLU A 227 5.73 12.61 28.69
C GLU A 227 5.08 11.82 29.83
N LEU A 228 5.14 10.49 29.82
CA LEU A 228 4.49 9.56 30.75
C LEU A 228 4.71 9.91 32.25
N PRO A 229 5.89 10.36 32.70
CA PRO A 229 6.07 10.73 34.12
C PRO A 229 5.18 11.89 34.57
N GLY A 230 4.81 12.79 33.65
CA GLY A 230 4.02 13.99 33.89
C GLY A 230 2.51 13.82 33.75
N LEU A 231 2.05 12.77 33.05
CA LEU A 231 0.62 12.56 32.74
C LEU A 231 -0.19 12.26 34.01
N GLY A 232 -1.39 12.82 34.06
CA GLY A 232 -2.39 12.52 35.09
C GLY A 232 -3.13 11.21 34.80
N ASP A 233 -4.03 10.80 35.73
CA ASP A 233 -4.80 9.56 35.54
C ASP A 233 -5.76 9.64 34.34
N GLU A 234 -6.32 10.81 34.10
CA GLU A 234 -7.28 11.04 33.00
C GLU A 234 -6.57 11.04 31.65
N GLU A 235 -5.46 11.77 31.55
CA GLU A 235 -4.61 11.78 30.36
C GLU A 235 -4.04 10.40 30.01
N LEU A 236 -3.65 9.62 31.04
CA LEU A 236 -3.19 8.24 30.84
C LEU A 236 -4.26 7.29 30.31
N ARG A 237 -5.52 7.50 30.71
CA ARG A 237 -6.66 6.72 30.20
C ARG A 237 -6.91 7.03 28.73
N GLU A 238 -7.00 8.33 28.41
CA GLU A 238 -7.22 8.79 27.05
C GLU A 238 -6.14 8.25 26.11
N GLU A 239 -4.87 8.40 26.48
CA GLU A 239 -3.75 7.89 25.71
C GLU A 239 -3.75 6.36 25.58
N ALA A 240 -4.11 5.64 26.64
CA ALA A 240 -4.20 4.18 26.58
C ALA A 240 -5.32 3.71 25.64
N GLU A 241 -6.49 4.34 25.69
CA GLU A 241 -7.58 4.03 24.78
C GLU A 241 -7.20 4.28 23.33
N GLU A 242 -6.51 5.39 23.05
CA GLU A 242 -6.07 5.72 21.69
C GLU A 242 -4.97 4.79 21.18
N LEU A 243 -4.01 4.42 22.04
CA LEU A 243 -3.01 3.42 21.67
C LEU A 243 -3.61 2.04 21.43
N ALA A 244 -4.59 1.63 22.23
CA ALA A 244 -5.32 0.37 22.02
C ALA A 244 -5.98 0.34 20.64
N LYS A 245 -6.65 1.44 20.26
CA LYS A 245 -7.29 1.58 18.94
C LYS A 245 -6.28 1.57 17.81
N ALA A 246 -5.20 2.35 17.93
CA ALA A 246 -4.17 2.41 16.91
C ALA A 246 -3.48 1.06 16.68
N LEU A 247 -3.11 0.37 17.76
CA LEU A 247 -2.51 -0.97 17.68
C LEU A 247 -3.48 -2.02 17.15
N GLY A 248 -4.77 -1.93 17.52
CA GLY A 248 -5.81 -2.82 17.02
C GLY A 248 -6.12 -2.64 15.52
N SER A 249 -5.84 -1.47 14.96
CA SER A 249 -5.99 -1.18 13.53
C SER A 249 -4.80 -1.59 12.67
N MET A 250 -3.67 -2.01 13.28
CA MET A 250 -2.49 -2.44 12.54
C MET A 250 -2.75 -3.69 11.67
N PRO A 251 -2.05 -3.85 10.53
CA PRO A 251 -2.13 -5.05 9.73
C PRO A 251 -1.84 -6.31 10.58
N ASN A 252 -2.69 -7.32 10.46
CA ASN A 252 -2.59 -8.59 11.20
C ASN A 252 -2.70 -8.47 12.74
N ALA A 253 -3.22 -7.36 13.29
CA ALA A 253 -3.35 -7.16 14.74
C ALA A 253 -4.14 -8.30 15.43
N SER A 254 -5.14 -8.88 14.75
CA SER A 254 -5.92 -10.02 15.25
C SER A 254 -5.16 -11.36 15.22
N GLU A 255 -4.13 -11.49 14.38
CA GLU A 255 -3.35 -12.71 14.19
C GLU A 255 -2.05 -12.68 15.00
N ASP A 256 -1.46 -11.48 15.19
CA ASP A 256 -0.25 -11.29 15.98
C ASP A 256 -0.57 -11.29 17.48
N GLU A 257 -0.03 -12.29 18.20
CA GLU A 257 -0.27 -12.47 19.64
C GLU A 257 0.28 -11.29 20.46
N ARG A 258 1.39 -10.70 20.06
CA ARG A 258 2.01 -9.54 20.77
C ARG A 258 1.13 -8.30 20.63
N LEU A 259 0.69 -7.98 19.39
CA LEU A 259 -0.21 -6.85 19.14
C LEU A 259 -1.53 -7.00 19.90
N ARG A 260 -2.13 -8.18 19.89
CA ARG A 260 -3.37 -8.47 20.61
C ARG A 260 -3.19 -8.27 22.12
N ASN A 261 -2.09 -8.77 22.69
CA ASN A 261 -1.81 -8.61 24.12
C ASN A 261 -1.59 -7.14 24.50
N LEU A 262 -0.88 -6.38 23.66
CA LEU A 262 -0.66 -4.94 23.87
C LEU A 262 -1.98 -4.16 23.76
N THR A 263 -2.79 -4.44 22.75
CA THR A 263 -4.12 -3.82 22.60
C THR A 263 -4.98 -4.08 23.83
N GLN A 264 -5.09 -5.34 24.28
CA GLN A 264 -5.85 -5.68 25.49
C GLN A 264 -5.29 -5.02 26.75
N PHE A 265 -3.96 -4.88 26.86
CA PHE A 265 -3.36 -4.19 28.00
C PHE A 265 -3.74 -2.71 28.04
N PHE A 266 -3.67 -2.02 26.90
CA PHE A 266 -4.04 -0.60 26.83
C PHE A 266 -5.56 -0.41 26.98
N GLU A 267 -6.41 -1.27 26.46
CA GLU A 267 -7.84 -1.26 26.74
C GLU A 267 -8.14 -1.38 28.24
N GLN A 268 -7.51 -2.34 28.93
CA GLN A 268 -7.69 -2.52 30.37
C GLN A 268 -7.19 -1.31 31.17
N MET A 269 -6.12 -0.65 30.72
CA MET A 269 -5.59 0.54 31.34
C MET A 269 -6.53 1.74 31.14
N GLY A 270 -7.18 1.88 29.98
CA GLY A 270 -8.20 2.89 29.72
C GLY A 270 -9.42 2.76 30.66
N PHE A 271 -9.79 1.55 31.04
CA PHE A 271 -10.87 1.30 32.00
C PHE A 271 -10.44 1.32 33.48
N SER A 272 -9.14 1.52 33.78
CA SER A 272 -8.63 1.50 35.16
C SER A 272 -9.04 2.76 35.94
N GLU A 273 -9.45 2.61 37.20
CA GLU A 273 -9.75 3.75 38.08
C GLU A 273 -8.49 4.52 38.49
N GLU A 274 -7.33 3.86 38.56
CA GLU A 274 -6.04 4.44 38.98
C GLU A 274 -4.89 4.01 38.06
N PRO A 275 -4.86 4.46 36.79
CA PRO A 275 -3.83 4.04 35.84
C PRO A 275 -2.42 4.50 36.22
N SER A 276 -2.28 5.57 37.02
CA SER A 276 -0.98 6.04 37.47
C SER A 276 -0.22 5.03 38.35
N LYS A 277 -0.91 4.09 39.00
CA LYS A 277 -0.26 2.98 39.72
C LYS A 277 0.44 1.99 38.77
N SER A 278 0.06 1.98 37.52
CA SER A 278 0.58 1.10 36.47
C SER A 278 1.55 1.79 35.51
N LYS A 279 2.00 3.04 35.80
CA LYS A 279 2.89 3.80 34.91
C LYS A 279 4.15 3.04 34.47
N SER A 280 4.76 2.27 35.35
CA SER A 280 5.93 1.46 34.96
C SER A 280 5.58 0.32 33.98
N MET A 281 4.39 -0.24 34.12
CA MET A 281 3.88 -1.25 33.20
C MET A 281 3.46 -0.61 31.88
N ALA A 282 2.85 0.57 31.92
CA ALA A 282 2.52 1.36 30.75
C ALA A 282 3.77 1.73 29.94
N ALA A 283 4.83 2.18 30.60
CA ALA A 283 6.11 2.45 29.95
C ALA A 283 6.69 1.21 29.25
N ALA A 284 6.64 0.06 29.93
CA ALA A 284 7.11 -1.19 29.34
C ALA A 284 6.25 -1.61 28.14
N ALA A 285 4.93 -1.49 28.23
CA ALA A 285 4.02 -1.81 27.14
C ALA A 285 4.16 -0.84 25.96
N MET A 286 4.34 0.46 26.19
CA MET A 286 4.62 1.44 25.14
C MET A 286 5.95 1.18 24.46
N ALA A 287 7.00 0.82 25.21
CA ALA A 287 8.29 0.46 24.63
C ALA A 287 8.21 -0.83 23.79
N GLU A 288 7.46 -1.82 24.27
CA GLU A 288 7.19 -3.04 23.50
C GLU A 288 6.34 -2.75 22.25
N ALA A 289 5.33 -1.89 22.35
CA ALA A 289 4.54 -1.47 21.20
C ALA A 289 5.40 -0.75 20.15
N LEU A 290 6.29 0.14 20.58
CA LEU A 290 7.23 0.82 19.69
C LEU A 290 8.14 -0.19 18.97
N GLU A 291 8.70 -1.18 19.70
CA GLU A 291 9.51 -2.23 19.10
C GLU A 291 8.72 -3.03 18.05
N VAL A 292 7.45 -3.36 18.31
CA VAL A 292 6.60 -4.08 17.38
C VAL A 292 6.31 -3.23 16.13
N VAL A 293 5.95 -1.95 16.29
CA VAL A 293 5.72 -1.02 15.17
C VAL A 293 6.99 -0.86 14.34
N GLU A 294 8.15 -0.69 14.96
CA GLU A 294 9.43 -0.64 14.26
C GLU A 294 9.76 -1.96 13.53
N GLN A 295 9.45 -3.12 14.14
CA GLN A 295 9.64 -4.42 13.48
C GLN A 295 8.77 -4.55 12.23
N PHE A 296 7.51 -4.12 12.27
CA PHE A 296 6.65 -4.10 11.07
C PHE A 296 7.24 -3.20 9.99
N PHE A 297 7.65 -1.99 10.34
CA PHE A 297 8.31 -1.07 9.41
C PHE A 297 9.58 -1.68 8.79
N TRP A 298 10.42 -2.33 9.60
CA TRP A 298 11.64 -2.98 9.12
C TRP A 298 11.36 -4.25 8.30
N GLN A 299 10.29 -5.00 8.59
CA GLN A 299 9.91 -6.17 7.79
C GLN A 299 9.45 -5.76 6.40
N GLU A 300 8.63 -4.72 6.28
CA GLU A 300 8.26 -4.18 4.96
C GLU A 300 9.47 -3.66 4.21
N ALA A 301 10.29 -2.83 4.83
CA ALA A 301 11.53 -2.34 4.23
C ALA A 301 12.48 -3.47 3.78
N LYS A 302 12.57 -4.56 4.56
CA LYS A 302 13.33 -5.76 4.19
C LYS A 302 12.71 -6.51 3.01
N GLN A 303 11.39 -6.65 2.97
CA GLN A 303 10.72 -7.30 1.85
C GLN A 303 10.92 -6.52 0.56
N ASP A 304 10.84 -5.19 0.60
CA ASP A 304 11.12 -4.33 -0.54
C ASP A 304 12.59 -4.42 -1.00
N LEU A 305 13.54 -4.42 -0.06
CA LEU A 305 14.95 -4.62 -0.38
C LEU A 305 15.22 -6.01 -0.97
N LEU A 306 14.53 -7.05 -0.49
CA LEU A 306 14.65 -8.40 -1.03
C LEU A 306 14.06 -8.50 -2.44
N LYS A 307 12.89 -7.92 -2.69
CA LYS A 307 12.30 -7.84 -4.03
C LYS A 307 13.25 -7.15 -4.99
N ARG A 308 13.72 -5.94 -4.67
CA ARG A 308 14.66 -5.17 -5.50
C ARG A 308 15.96 -5.92 -5.79
N ASN A 309 16.56 -6.59 -4.79
CA ASN A 309 17.80 -7.35 -4.99
C ASN A 309 17.59 -8.65 -5.78
N LEU A 310 16.42 -9.28 -5.69
CA LEU A 310 16.07 -10.46 -6.49
C LEU A 310 15.82 -10.08 -7.96
N GLU A 311 15.22 -8.94 -8.21
CA GLU A 311 14.91 -8.44 -9.55
C GLU A 311 16.13 -7.87 -10.25
N THR A 312 17.00 -7.15 -9.52
CA THR A 312 18.26 -6.58 -10.05
C THR A 312 19.42 -7.57 -10.12
N SER A 313 19.25 -8.79 -9.59
CA SER A 313 20.30 -9.81 -9.60
C SER A 313 20.56 -10.29 -11.02
N SER A 314 21.61 -9.75 -11.66
CA SER A 314 22.19 -10.24 -12.91
C SER A 314 22.89 -11.59 -12.76
N ALA A 315 22.66 -12.32 -11.68
CA ALA A 315 23.27 -13.61 -11.43
C ALA A 315 22.86 -14.62 -12.51
N PRO A 316 23.81 -15.35 -13.11
CA PRO A 316 23.48 -16.42 -14.05
C PRO A 316 22.47 -17.38 -13.43
N SER A 317 21.52 -17.87 -14.21
CA SER A 317 20.38 -18.68 -13.76
C SER A 317 20.74 -19.85 -12.83
N ARG A 318 21.94 -20.42 -12.96
CA ARG A 318 22.48 -21.50 -12.10
C ARG A 318 22.79 -21.04 -10.66
N TYR A 319 23.01 -19.74 -10.43
CA TYR A 319 23.29 -19.18 -9.10
C TYR A 319 22.08 -18.45 -8.50
N LYS A 320 21.02 -18.22 -9.27
CA LYS A 320 19.85 -17.46 -8.86
C LYS A 320 19.26 -18.03 -7.57
N ARG A 321 19.12 -19.35 -7.49
CA ARG A 321 18.61 -20.04 -6.30
C ARG A 321 19.52 -19.90 -5.06
N GLN A 322 20.84 -19.84 -5.24
CA GLN A 322 21.80 -19.65 -4.15
C GLN A 322 21.79 -18.20 -3.65
N VAL A 323 21.63 -17.25 -4.58
CA VAL A 323 21.48 -15.82 -4.26
C VAL A 323 20.15 -15.59 -3.53
N GLU A 324 19.06 -16.17 -3.98
CA GLU A 324 17.75 -16.14 -3.31
C GLU A 324 17.84 -16.72 -1.88
N GLU A 325 18.54 -17.84 -1.73
CA GLU A 325 18.72 -18.51 -0.42
C GLU A 325 19.64 -17.70 0.51
N TYR A 326 20.66 -17.03 -0.01
CA TYR A 326 21.54 -16.14 0.72
C TYR A 326 20.79 -14.89 1.25
N PHE A 327 20.02 -14.22 0.40
CA PHE A 327 19.25 -13.05 0.81
C PHE A 327 18.12 -13.44 1.78
N ARG A 328 17.49 -14.61 1.61
CA ARG A 328 16.50 -15.12 2.56
C ARG A 328 17.10 -15.32 3.95
N ARG A 329 18.30 -15.92 4.07
CA ARG A 329 19.00 -16.11 5.36
C ARG A 329 19.35 -14.78 6.01
N ILE A 330 19.81 -13.81 5.24
CA ILE A 330 20.04 -12.44 5.77
C ILE A 330 18.73 -11.84 6.31
N ALA A 331 17.61 -12.04 5.62
CA ALA A 331 16.31 -11.55 6.07
C ALA A 331 15.79 -12.26 7.32
N GLU A 332 16.10 -13.56 7.46
CA GLU A 332 15.72 -14.40 8.59
C GLU A 332 16.67 -14.21 9.80
N GLY A 333 17.78 -13.48 9.63
CA GLY A 333 18.71 -13.14 10.72
C GLY A 333 19.66 -14.28 11.11
N GLU A 334 19.90 -15.22 10.17
CA GLU A 334 20.88 -16.31 10.31
C GLU A 334 22.25 -15.95 9.72
#